data_ca917a460002b7d48b113a97dad7c2d5
#
_entry.id   ca917a460002b7d48b113a97dad7c2d5
#
_cell.length_a   1.000
_cell.length_b   1.000
_cell.length_c   1.000
_cell.angle_alpha   90.00
_cell.angle_beta   90.00
_cell.angle_gamma   90.00
#
_symmetry.space_group_name_H-M   'P 1'
#
loop_
_entity.id
_entity.type
_entity.pdbx_description
1 polymer ?
#
loop_
_entity_poly.entity_id
_entity_poly.type
_entity_poly.pdbx_seq_one_letter_code
_entity_poly.pdbx_strand_id
1 'polypeptide(L)'
;FEKFCEGRPFWEMPDLTSRICGICPVSHMLAAAKAGDAILGAGIPATAEKLRRVIHWAQIVQSHALSFFHLSAPDLLLGMESDPARRNVMGLMETHPEVVRNGIRLRHVGQEIIRILGGKSVHPIFAVPGGVHSAPQPEELHSIEQLLPDALTIVEGTLDLLKGSYGDFREEIACYGDFPSLFAGLVTPEGGLEHYDGVLRVM
;
A
#
# COMPACT_ATOMS: atom_id res chain seq x y z
N PHE A 1 -3.71 21.85 -6.28
CA PHE A 1 -3.22 20.79 -7.15
C PHE A 1 -4.03 20.69 -8.45
N GLU A 2 -5.36 20.75 -8.40
CA GLU A 2 -6.24 20.75 -9.58
C GLU A 2 -5.82 21.82 -10.60
N LYS A 3 -5.66 23.06 -10.16
CA LYS A 3 -5.18 24.17 -11.02
C LYS A 3 -3.82 23.90 -11.67
N PHE A 4 -2.96 23.15 -11.02
CA PHE A 4 -1.67 22.76 -11.59
C PHE A 4 -1.83 21.74 -12.73
N CYS A 5 -2.85 20.89 -12.67
CA CYS A 5 -3.13 19.87 -13.69
C CYS A 5 -3.89 20.42 -14.90
N GLU A 6 -4.63 21.53 -14.75
CA GLU A 6 -5.41 22.12 -15.84
C GLU A 6 -4.56 22.48 -17.05
N GLY A 7 -5.02 22.11 -18.23
CA GLY A 7 -4.34 22.38 -19.51
C GLY A 7 -3.13 21.51 -19.81
N ARG A 8 -2.78 20.55 -18.93
CA ARG A 8 -1.71 19.60 -19.18
C ARG A 8 -2.21 18.37 -19.94
N PRO A 9 -1.34 17.73 -20.73
CA PRO A 9 -1.68 16.47 -21.39
C PRO A 9 -2.07 15.39 -20.39
N PHE A 10 -3.13 14.62 -20.68
CA PHE A 10 -3.64 13.60 -19.77
C PHE A 10 -2.62 12.46 -19.51
N TRP A 11 -1.73 12.20 -20.44
CA TRP A 11 -0.67 11.18 -20.26
C TRP A 11 0.42 11.57 -19.26
N GLU A 12 0.51 12.85 -18.88
CA GLU A 12 1.41 13.30 -17.80
C GLU A 12 0.79 13.05 -16.40
N MET A 13 -0.52 12.82 -16.32
CA MET A 13 -1.23 12.72 -15.06
C MET A 13 -0.71 11.62 -14.14
N PRO A 14 -0.32 10.42 -14.60
CA PRO A 14 0.24 9.39 -13.71
C PRO A 14 1.49 9.86 -12.95
N ASP A 15 2.43 10.53 -13.60
CA ASP A 15 3.62 11.07 -12.93
C ASP A 15 3.27 12.24 -12.01
N LEU A 16 2.46 13.17 -12.48
CA LEU A 16 2.06 14.35 -11.71
C LEU A 16 1.29 13.96 -10.43
N THR A 17 0.27 13.13 -10.56
CA THR A 17 -0.57 12.74 -9.43
C THR A 17 0.17 11.87 -8.41
N SER A 18 1.18 11.11 -8.84
CA SER A 18 2.04 10.37 -7.93
C SER A 18 2.70 11.27 -6.87
N ARG A 19 2.90 12.56 -7.20
CA ARG A 19 3.54 13.56 -6.32
C ARG A 19 2.63 14.09 -5.21
N ILE A 20 1.35 13.72 -5.20
CA ILE A 20 0.41 14.08 -4.13
C ILE A 20 0.86 13.45 -2.81
N CYS A 21 1.39 12.23 -2.83
CA CYS A 21 1.70 11.46 -1.64
C CYS A 21 3.03 10.70 -1.77
N GLY A 22 3.89 10.78 -0.75
CA GLY A 22 5.14 10.02 -0.69
C GLY A 22 4.99 8.59 -0.18
N ILE A 23 3.83 8.24 0.41
CA ILE A 23 3.55 6.89 0.94
C ILE A 23 2.76 6.06 -0.06
N CYS A 24 1.79 6.66 -0.77
CA CYS A 24 0.90 5.98 -1.70
C CYS A 24 1.00 6.48 -3.17
N PRO A 25 2.19 6.80 -3.70
CA PRO A 25 2.33 7.35 -5.04
C PRO A 25 1.83 6.40 -6.13
N VAL A 26 1.95 5.09 -5.91
CA VAL A 26 1.48 4.06 -6.86
C VAL A 26 -0.03 4.09 -7.02
N SER A 27 -0.80 4.30 -5.95
CA SER A 27 -2.27 4.40 -6.04
C SER A 27 -2.70 5.59 -6.89
N HIS A 28 -2.08 6.75 -6.68
CA HIS A 28 -2.34 7.95 -7.49
C HIS A 28 -1.96 7.75 -8.95
N MET A 29 -0.78 7.18 -9.20
CA MET A 29 -0.30 6.85 -10.55
C MET A 29 -1.26 5.89 -11.27
N LEU A 30 -1.68 4.82 -10.60
CA LEU A 30 -2.59 3.81 -11.17
C LEU A 30 -3.97 4.40 -11.46
N ALA A 31 -4.53 5.18 -10.53
CA ALA A 31 -5.82 5.84 -10.73
C ALA A 31 -5.79 6.77 -11.96
N ALA A 32 -4.73 7.57 -12.10
CA ALA A 32 -4.57 8.45 -13.24
C ALA A 32 -4.33 7.67 -14.55
N ALA A 33 -3.55 6.59 -14.53
CA ALA A 33 -3.36 5.74 -15.70
C ALA A 33 -4.67 5.08 -16.15
N LYS A 34 -5.48 4.56 -15.21
CA LYS A 34 -6.80 3.99 -15.51
C LYS A 34 -7.79 5.04 -16.04
N ALA A 35 -7.76 6.26 -15.51
CA ALA A 35 -8.55 7.35 -16.07
C ALA A 35 -8.13 7.65 -17.53
N GLY A 36 -6.83 7.64 -17.81
CA GLY A 36 -6.28 7.78 -19.17
C GLY A 36 -6.69 6.61 -20.08
N ASP A 37 -6.69 5.37 -19.58
CA ASP A 37 -7.18 4.20 -20.34
C ASP A 37 -8.64 4.39 -20.74
N ALA A 38 -9.49 4.90 -19.84
CA ALA A 38 -10.89 5.18 -20.10
C ALA A 38 -11.07 6.30 -21.15
N ILE A 39 -10.23 7.33 -21.14
CA ILE A 39 -10.25 8.38 -22.15
C ILE A 39 -9.89 7.82 -23.53
N LEU A 40 -8.89 6.93 -23.60
CA LEU A 40 -8.49 6.29 -24.85
C LEU A 40 -9.52 5.28 -25.37
N GLY A 41 -10.38 4.75 -24.51
CA GLY A 41 -11.35 3.71 -24.84
C GLY A 41 -10.68 2.38 -25.26
N ALA A 42 -9.43 2.18 -24.91
CA ALA A 42 -8.63 1.00 -25.27
C ALA A 42 -8.39 0.09 -24.07
N GLY A 43 -8.53 -1.23 -24.30
CA GLY A 43 -8.09 -2.21 -23.32
C GLY A 43 -6.57 -2.25 -23.23
N ILE A 44 -6.06 -2.46 -22.01
CA ILE A 44 -4.62 -2.65 -21.80
C ILE A 44 -4.22 -4.12 -22.03
N PRO A 45 -2.96 -4.39 -22.41
CA PRO A 45 -2.46 -5.77 -22.50
C PRO A 45 -2.58 -6.49 -21.16
N ALA A 46 -2.98 -7.77 -21.17
CA ALA A 46 -3.16 -8.58 -19.96
C ALA A 46 -1.89 -8.64 -19.08
N THR A 47 -0.70 -8.67 -19.68
CA THR A 47 0.56 -8.61 -18.95
C THR A 47 0.74 -7.27 -18.23
N ALA A 48 0.39 -6.16 -18.87
CA ALA A 48 0.47 -4.84 -18.25
C ALA A 48 -0.49 -4.72 -17.05
N GLU A 49 -1.69 -5.27 -17.16
CA GLU A 49 -2.63 -5.34 -16.03
C GLU A 49 -2.05 -6.12 -14.85
N LYS A 50 -1.51 -7.32 -15.10
CA LYS A 50 -0.86 -8.12 -14.04
C LYS A 50 0.28 -7.36 -13.37
N LEU A 51 1.12 -6.69 -14.14
CA LEU A 51 2.24 -5.90 -13.61
C LEU A 51 1.77 -4.69 -12.79
N ARG A 52 0.70 -4.02 -13.22
CA ARG A 52 0.06 -2.95 -12.44
C ARG A 52 -0.50 -3.47 -11.12
N ARG A 53 -1.07 -4.68 -11.09
CA ARG A 53 -1.53 -5.33 -9.86
C ARG A 53 -0.36 -5.68 -8.94
N VAL A 54 0.77 -6.17 -9.47
CA VAL A 54 1.98 -6.48 -8.67
C VAL A 54 2.52 -5.22 -7.98
N ILE A 55 2.70 -4.11 -8.70
CA ILE A 55 3.20 -2.87 -8.09
C ILE A 55 2.19 -2.29 -7.10
N HIS A 56 0.89 -2.47 -7.32
CA HIS A 56 -0.15 -2.08 -6.38
C HIS A 56 -0.08 -2.87 -5.07
N TRP A 57 0.05 -4.20 -5.15
CA TRP A 57 0.22 -5.03 -3.95
C TRP A 57 1.51 -4.71 -3.21
N ALA A 58 2.60 -4.44 -3.92
CA ALA A 58 3.85 -4.01 -3.29
C ALA A 58 3.67 -2.70 -2.49
N GLN A 59 2.89 -1.76 -3.01
CA GLN A 59 2.55 -0.55 -2.28
C GLN A 59 1.70 -0.84 -1.04
N ILE A 60 0.70 -1.73 -1.15
CA ILE A 60 -0.12 -2.13 0.00
C ILE A 60 0.78 -2.71 1.09
N VAL A 61 1.68 -3.63 0.76
CA VAL A 61 2.63 -4.22 1.70
C VAL A 61 3.46 -3.15 2.40
N GLN A 62 4.13 -2.25 1.66
CA GLN A 62 4.96 -1.21 2.26
C GLN A 62 4.16 -0.21 3.11
N SER A 63 2.94 0.11 2.68
CA SER A 63 2.06 1.05 3.38
C SER A 63 1.51 0.45 4.68
N HIS A 64 1.06 -0.81 4.64
CA HIS A 64 0.59 -1.52 5.83
C HIS A 64 1.72 -1.77 6.82
N ALA A 65 2.93 -2.10 6.34
CA ALA A 65 4.11 -2.19 7.20
C ALA A 65 4.38 -0.87 7.93
N LEU A 66 4.31 0.27 7.22
CA LEU A 66 4.44 1.58 7.86
C LEU A 66 3.34 1.82 8.90
N SER A 67 2.08 1.59 8.52
CA SER A 67 0.93 1.81 9.39
C SER A 67 1.01 0.97 10.66
N PHE A 68 1.21 -0.32 10.53
CA PHE A 68 1.24 -1.22 11.68
C PHE A 68 2.48 -0.98 12.55
N PHE A 69 3.69 -1.15 11.99
CA PHE A 69 4.91 -1.20 12.78
C PHE A 69 5.38 0.16 13.32
N HIS A 70 5.06 1.26 12.62
CA HIS A 70 5.55 2.58 13.02
C HIS A 70 4.49 3.46 13.64
N LEU A 71 3.20 3.28 13.27
CA LEU A 71 2.13 4.13 13.74
C LEU A 71 1.30 3.44 14.84
N SER A 72 0.95 2.17 14.68
CA SER A 72 0.05 1.47 15.60
C SER A 72 0.78 0.61 16.64
N ALA A 73 1.87 -0.04 16.28
CA ALA A 73 2.58 -0.94 17.20
C ALA A 73 3.07 -0.29 18.50
N PRO A 74 3.51 0.99 18.53
CA PRO A 74 3.83 1.63 19.80
C PRO A 74 2.65 1.66 20.77
N ASP A 75 1.45 1.99 20.31
CA ASP A 75 0.26 2.02 21.16
C ASP A 75 -0.15 0.61 21.60
N LEU A 76 -0.11 -0.35 20.68
CA LEU A 76 -0.52 -1.73 20.94
C LEU A 76 0.44 -2.48 21.88
N LEU A 77 1.74 -2.26 21.76
CA LEU A 77 2.76 -3.06 22.46
C LEU A 77 3.34 -2.37 23.69
N LEU A 78 3.31 -1.04 23.76
CA LEU A 78 3.73 -0.29 24.95
C LEU A 78 2.55 0.07 25.84
N GLY A 79 1.32 -0.05 25.34
CA GLY A 79 0.07 0.27 26.03
C GLY A 79 -0.33 1.73 25.92
N MET A 80 -1.63 1.99 25.82
CA MET A 80 -2.21 3.32 25.68
C MET A 80 -1.90 4.24 26.88
N GLU A 81 -1.74 3.65 28.09
CA GLU A 81 -1.43 4.36 29.34
C GLU A 81 0.06 4.61 29.56
N SER A 82 0.95 4.15 28.65
CA SER A 82 2.38 4.38 28.78
C SER A 82 2.75 5.85 28.57
N ASP A 83 3.91 6.27 29.07
CA ASP A 83 4.42 7.63 28.90
C ASP A 83 4.44 8.03 27.42
N PRO A 84 3.67 9.08 27.03
CA PRO A 84 3.62 9.54 25.64
C PRO A 84 4.99 9.88 25.03
N ALA A 85 5.95 10.30 25.86
CA ALA A 85 7.31 10.59 25.38
C ALA A 85 8.06 9.32 24.94
N ARG A 86 7.69 8.16 25.47
CA ARG A 86 8.26 6.84 25.12
C ARG A 86 7.38 6.02 24.19
N ARG A 87 6.11 6.37 24.04
CA ARG A 87 5.14 5.68 23.18
C ARG A 87 5.35 6.04 21.70
N ASN A 88 6.47 5.58 21.18
CA ASN A 88 6.90 5.80 19.79
C ASN A 88 7.83 4.66 19.35
N VAL A 89 8.29 4.72 18.10
CA VAL A 89 9.14 3.68 17.49
C VAL A 89 10.48 3.53 18.23
N MET A 90 10.99 4.57 18.88
CA MET A 90 12.25 4.48 19.64
C MET A 90 12.07 3.69 20.94
N GLY A 91 10.96 3.95 21.67
CA GLY A 91 10.61 3.15 22.85
C GLY A 91 10.28 1.71 22.49
N LEU A 92 9.65 1.49 21.34
CA LEU A 92 9.42 0.15 20.81
C LEU A 92 10.72 -0.58 20.47
N MET A 93 11.72 0.12 19.94
CA MET A 93 13.04 -0.45 19.65
C MET A 93 13.76 -0.93 20.92
N GLU A 94 13.56 -0.27 22.06
CA GLU A 94 14.15 -0.68 23.34
C GLU A 94 13.55 -1.97 23.88
N THR A 95 12.25 -2.17 23.70
CA THR A 95 11.50 -3.28 24.30
C THR A 95 11.20 -4.43 23.31
N HIS A 96 10.97 -4.10 22.05
CA HIS A 96 10.56 -5.05 20.98
C HIS A 96 11.42 -4.84 19.72
N PRO A 97 12.76 -4.95 19.79
CA PRO A 97 13.65 -4.64 18.68
C PRO A 97 13.38 -5.49 17.42
N GLU A 98 12.92 -6.74 17.59
CA GLU A 98 12.60 -7.61 16.44
C GLU A 98 11.36 -7.12 15.68
N VAL A 99 10.35 -6.62 16.38
CA VAL A 99 9.14 -6.06 15.74
C VAL A 99 9.52 -4.88 14.86
N VAL A 100 10.35 -3.97 15.37
CA VAL A 100 10.81 -2.80 14.59
C VAL A 100 11.65 -3.22 13.39
N ARG A 101 12.58 -4.18 13.56
CA ARG A 101 13.39 -4.71 12.45
C ARG A 101 12.52 -5.36 11.37
N ASN A 102 11.55 -6.17 11.77
CA ASN A 102 10.62 -6.82 10.85
C ASN A 102 9.78 -5.79 10.09
N GLY A 103 9.33 -4.72 10.74
CA GLY A 103 8.62 -3.62 10.09
C GLY A 103 9.46 -2.93 9.02
N ILE A 104 10.74 -2.64 9.33
CA ILE A 104 11.69 -2.05 8.36
C ILE A 104 11.91 -3.01 7.18
N ARG A 105 12.13 -4.30 7.44
CA ARG A 105 12.34 -5.33 6.40
C ARG A 105 11.12 -5.47 5.50
N LEU A 106 9.93 -5.62 6.07
CA LEU A 106 8.69 -5.78 5.30
C LEU A 106 8.41 -4.54 4.44
N ARG A 107 8.59 -3.34 4.98
CA ARG A 107 8.49 -2.10 4.21
C ARG A 107 9.49 -2.06 3.07
N HIS A 108 10.75 -2.46 3.34
CA HIS A 108 11.79 -2.52 2.32
C HIS A 108 11.42 -3.47 1.17
N VAL A 109 10.84 -4.63 1.45
CA VAL A 109 10.37 -5.56 0.41
C VAL A 109 9.40 -4.87 -0.55
N GLY A 110 8.36 -4.22 -0.04
CA GLY A 110 7.41 -3.51 -0.90
C GLY A 110 8.07 -2.38 -1.71
N GLN A 111 8.95 -1.61 -1.08
CA GLN A 111 9.70 -0.54 -1.76
C GLN A 111 10.67 -1.06 -2.82
N GLU A 112 11.29 -2.21 -2.57
CA GLU A 112 12.22 -2.82 -3.53
C GLU A 112 11.49 -3.35 -4.77
N ILE A 113 10.33 -3.98 -4.59
CA ILE A 113 9.48 -4.39 -5.71
C ILE A 113 9.06 -3.17 -6.54
N ILE A 114 8.65 -2.07 -5.88
CA ILE A 114 8.31 -0.82 -6.55
C ILE A 114 9.51 -0.26 -7.31
N ARG A 115 10.71 -0.32 -6.74
CA ARG A 115 11.95 0.13 -7.37
C ARG A 115 12.33 -0.69 -8.60
N ILE A 116 12.22 -2.01 -8.49
CA ILE A 116 12.52 -2.93 -9.61
C ILE A 116 11.60 -2.63 -10.79
N LEU A 117 10.29 -2.50 -10.56
CA LEU A 117 9.31 -2.27 -11.61
C LEU A 117 9.30 -0.83 -12.15
N GLY A 118 9.42 0.14 -11.26
CA GLY A 118 9.22 1.57 -11.56
C GLY A 118 10.47 2.44 -11.53
N GLY A 119 11.67 1.83 -11.36
CA GLY A 119 12.96 2.52 -11.35
C GLY A 119 13.27 3.32 -10.08
N LYS A 120 12.26 3.59 -9.23
CA LYS A 120 12.39 4.35 -7.98
C LYS A 120 11.47 3.74 -6.92
N SER A 121 11.93 3.71 -5.67
CA SER A 121 11.11 3.24 -4.53
C SER A 121 10.02 4.25 -4.11
N VAL A 122 10.20 5.52 -4.45
CA VAL A 122 9.21 6.59 -4.21
C VAL A 122 8.98 7.34 -5.52
N HIS A 123 7.72 7.63 -5.84
CA HIS A 123 7.29 8.23 -7.11
C HIS A 123 7.82 7.47 -8.34
N PRO A 124 7.48 6.17 -8.48
CA PRO A 124 7.89 5.38 -9.64
C PRO A 124 7.28 5.92 -10.93
N ILE A 125 7.94 5.65 -12.05
CA ILE A 125 7.40 5.91 -13.39
C ILE A 125 7.11 4.55 -14.01
N PHE A 126 5.86 4.09 -13.93
CA PHE A 126 5.55 2.73 -14.35
C PHE A 126 4.23 2.61 -15.13
N ALA A 127 3.09 2.90 -14.51
CA ALA A 127 1.81 2.85 -15.21
C ALA A 127 1.60 4.10 -16.06
N VAL A 128 1.25 3.88 -17.31
CA VAL A 128 0.93 4.93 -18.29
C VAL A 128 -0.41 4.61 -18.96
N PRO A 129 -1.15 5.58 -19.50
CA PRO A 129 -2.33 5.28 -20.30
C PRO A 129 -2.00 4.29 -21.42
N GLY A 130 -2.76 3.21 -21.52
CA GLY A 130 -2.56 2.12 -22.48
C GLY A 130 -1.68 0.97 -21.97
N GLY A 131 -1.07 1.05 -20.76
CA GLY A 131 -0.29 -0.07 -20.23
C GLY A 131 0.75 0.30 -19.18
N VAL A 132 1.97 -0.19 -19.36
CA VAL A 132 3.14 0.09 -18.51
C VAL A 132 4.29 0.63 -19.36
N HIS A 133 5.17 1.41 -18.74
CA HIS A 133 6.30 2.03 -19.43
C HIS A 133 7.30 1.00 -19.98
N SER A 134 7.59 -0.03 -19.20
CA SER A 134 8.48 -1.13 -19.58
C SER A 134 8.08 -2.43 -18.90
N ALA A 135 8.37 -3.55 -19.54
CA ALA A 135 8.25 -4.87 -18.92
C ALA A 135 9.55 -5.19 -18.16
N PRO A 136 9.46 -5.78 -16.97
CA PRO A 136 10.65 -6.24 -16.24
C PRO A 136 11.33 -7.39 -16.99
N GLN A 137 12.65 -7.49 -16.83
CA GLN A 137 13.43 -8.62 -17.33
C GLN A 137 13.21 -9.86 -16.44
N PRO A 138 13.47 -11.09 -16.97
CA PRO A 138 13.31 -12.32 -16.19
C PRO A 138 14.10 -12.32 -14.87
N GLU A 139 15.29 -11.74 -14.85
CA GLU A 139 16.14 -11.63 -13.67
C GLU A 139 15.54 -10.70 -12.61
N GLU A 140 14.85 -9.65 -13.04
CA GLU A 140 14.12 -8.73 -12.16
C GLU A 140 12.91 -9.41 -11.52
N LEU A 141 12.16 -10.21 -12.30
CA LEU A 141 11.06 -11.01 -11.77
C LEU A 141 11.56 -12.05 -10.76
N HIS A 142 12.65 -12.74 -11.07
CA HIS A 142 13.26 -13.68 -10.14
C HIS A 142 13.72 -12.99 -8.84
N SER A 143 14.27 -11.78 -8.93
CA SER A 143 14.65 -11.00 -7.75
C SER A 143 13.43 -10.66 -6.88
N ILE A 144 12.29 -10.34 -7.50
CA ILE A 144 11.03 -10.11 -6.77
C ILE A 144 10.58 -11.39 -6.06
N GLU A 145 10.59 -12.53 -6.75
CA GLU A 145 10.19 -13.82 -6.16
C GLU A 145 11.02 -14.17 -4.92
N GLN A 146 12.31 -13.88 -4.92
CA GLN A 146 13.20 -14.15 -3.79
C GLN A 146 12.91 -13.31 -2.55
N LEU A 147 12.23 -12.17 -2.66
CA LEU A 147 11.82 -11.35 -1.53
C LEU A 147 10.60 -11.90 -0.79
N LEU A 148 9.76 -12.70 -1.44
CA LEU A 148 8.45 -13.08 -0.93
C LEU A 148 8.48 -14.02 0.29
N PRO A 149 9.35 -15.06 0.37
CA PRO A 149 9.34 -15.98 1.53
C PRO A 149 9.61 -15.29 2.86
N ASP A 150 10.58 -14.37 2.89
CA ASP A 150 10.88 -13.59 4.11
C ASP A 150 9.71 -12.67 4.47
N ALA A 151 9.15 -11.98 3.50
CA ALA A 151 7.97 -11.12 3.70
C ALA A 151 6.78 -11.91 4.26
N LEU A 152 6.51 -13.10 3.73
CA LEU A 152 5.41 -13.95 4.19
C LEU A 152 5.63 -14.37 5.65
N THR A 153 6.83 -14.81 6.01
CA THR A 153 7.18 -15.16 7.39
C THR A 153 6.96 -14.00 8.36
N ILE A 154 7.36 -12.78 7.97
CA ILE A 154 7.14 -11.57 8.79
C ILE A 154 5.65 -11.29 8.95
N VAL A 155 4.86 -11.39 7.88
CA VAL A 155 3.42 -11.13 7.93
C VAL A 155 2.71 -12.14 8.81
N GLU A 156 2.99 -13.43 8.67
CA GLU A 156 2.41 -14.49 9.50
C GLU A 156 2.70 -14.27 10.98
N GLY A 157 3.96 -14.03 11.35
CA GLY A 157 4.33 -13.73 12.73
C GLY A 157 3.70 -12.44 13.27
N THR A 158 3.49 -11.43 12.40
CA THR A 158 2.80 -10.19 12.77
C THR A 158 1.31 -10.42 13.03
N LEU A 159 0.67 -11.24 12.21
CA LEU A 159 -0.74 -11.62 12.43
C LEU A 159 -0.94 -12.39 13.72
N ASP A 160 -0.01 -13.26 14.07
CA ASP A 160 -0.08 -14.01 15.33
C ASP A 160 0.12 -13.09 16.54
N LEU A 161 1.05 -12.13 16.43
CA LEU A 161 1.24 -11.08 17.43
C LEU A 161 -0.05 -10.26 17.63
N LEU A 162 -0.67 -9.80 16.54
CA LEU A 162 -1.90 -9.01 16.58
C LEU A 162 -3.06 -9.81 17.18
N LYS A 163 -3.22 -11.08 16.78
CA LYS A 163 -4.25 -11.95 17.35
C LYS A 163 -4.05 -12.15 18.85
N GLY A 164 -2.80 -12.26 19.31
CA GLY A 164 -2.47 -12.39 20.73
C GLY A 164 -2.85 -11.17 21.56
N SER A 165 -2.69 -9.96 21.01
CA SER A 165 -3.00 -8.69 21.69
C SER A 165 -4.45 -8.22 21.50
N TYR A 166 -5.21 -8.81 20.57
CA TYR A 166 -6.58 -8.36 20.25
C TYR A 166 -7.52 -8.33 21.46
N GLY A 167 -7.35 -9.29 22.39
CA GLY A 167 -8.17 -9.39 23.58
C GLY A 167 -8.04 -8.19 24.52
N ASP A 168 -6.88 -7.58 24.57
CA ASP A 168 -6.54 -6.47 25.47
C ASP A 168 -7.20 -5.14 25.04
N PHE A 169 -7.62 -5.04 23.76
CA PHE A 169 -8.21 -3.84 23.16
C PHE A 169 -9.66 -4.04 22.71
N ARG A 170 -10.35 -5.05 23.26
CA ARG A 170 -11.70 -5.42 22.80
C ARG A 170 -12.71 -4.30 22.99
N GLU A 171 -12.65 -3.56 24.09
CA GLU A 171 -13.59 -2.48 24.40
C GLU A 171 -13.34 -1.28 23.47
N GLU A 172 -12.09 -0.88 23.29
CA GLU A 172 -11.69 0.20 22.39
C GLU A 172 -12.08 -0.11 20.93
N ILE A 173 -11.82 -1.33 20.48
CA ILE A 173 -12.19 -1.78 19.13
C ILE A 173 -13.71 -1.75 18.94
N ALA A 174 -14.49 -2.12 19.96
CA ALA A 174 -15.94 -2.17 19.87
C ALA A 174 -16.59 -0.77 19.76
N CYS A 175 -15.98 0.26 20.32
CA CYS A 175 -16.53 1.63 20.32
C CYS A 175 -15.80 2.58 19.36
N TYR A 176 -14.63 2.22 18.85
CA TYR A 176 -13.87 3.09 17.96
C TYR A 176 -14.55 3.24 16.60
N GLY A 177 -14.91 4.48 16.28
CA GLY A 177 -15.56 4.80 15.01
C GLY A 177 -17.00 4.30 14.88
N ASP A 178 -17.64 3.86 15.97
CA ASP A 178 -19.02 3.39 15.98
C ASP A 178 -20.00 4.58 16.04
N PHE A 179 -20.28 5.14 14.88
CA PHE A 179 -21.27 6.20 14.68
C PHE A 179 -21.99 6.02 13.34
N PRO A 180 -23.25 6.50 13.20
CA PRO A 180 -23.98 6.42 11.93
C PRO A 180 -23.21 7.08 10.80
N SER A 181 -22.90 6.31 9.76
CA SER A 181 -22.05 6.73 8.64
C SER A 181 -22.43 5.96 7.40
N LEU A 182 -22.11 6.52 6.24
CA LEU A 182 -22.10 5.78 4.98
C LEU A 182 -20.72 5.18 4.77
N PHE A 183 -20.69 3.94 4.28
CA PHE A 183 -19.46 3.24 3.93
C PHE A 183 -19.29 3.24 2.42
N ALA A 184 -18.09 3.54 1.95
CA ALA A 184 -17.76 3.50 0.53
C ALA A 184 -16.53 2.62 0.29
N GLY A 185 -16.57 1.79 -0.73
CA GLY A 185 -15.46 0.92 -1.11
C GLY A 185 -15.59 0.36 -2.51
N LEU A 186 -14.49 -0.14 -3.04
CA LEU A 186 -14.50 -0.88 -4.29
C LEU A 186 -14.94 -2.32 -4.01
N VAL A 187 -15.90 -2.80 -4.81
CA VAL A 187 -16.45 -4.15 -4.67
C VAL A 187 -16.45 -4.88 -6.01
N THR A 188 -16.29 -6.20 -5.95
CA THR A 188 -16.56 -7.08 -7.10
C THR A 188 -18.05 -7.11 -7.42
N PRO A 189 -18.47 -7.63 -8.58
CA PRO A 189 -19.91 -7.84 -8.88
C PRO A 189 -20.64 -8.65 -7.81
N GLU A 190 -19.95 -9.60 -7.18
CA GLU A 190 -20.47 -10.47 -6.11
C GLU A 190 -20.49 -9.79 -4.74
N GLY A 191 -19.97 -8.56 -4.61
CA GLY A 191 -19.95 -7.77 -3.38
C GLY A 191 -18.73 -7.99 -2.48
N GLY A 192 -17.74 -8.73 -2.94
CA GLY A 192 -16.45 -8.87 -2.24
C GLY A 192 -15.59 -7.62 -2.38
N LEU A 193 -14.64 -7.44 -1.45
CA LEU A 193 -13.66 -6.35 -1.52
C LEU A 193 -12.80 -6.48 -2.79
N GLU A 194 -12.65 -5.38 -3.52
CA GLU A 194 -11.76 -5.29 -4.68
C GLU A 194 -10.77 -4.14 -4.49
N HIS A 195 -9.55 -4.29 -4.97
CA HIS A 195 -8.50 -3.30 -4.79
C HIS A 195 -8.07 -2.61 -6.09
N TYR A 196 -8.46 -3.15 -7.26
CA TYR A 196 -7.97 -2.64 -8.55
C TYR A 196 -9.09 -2.34 -9.56
N ASP A 197 -10.04 -3.25 -9.78
CA ASP A 197 -11.08 -3.14 -10.82
C ASP A 197 -12.51 -3.13 -10.27
N GLY A 198 -12.70 -2.89 -9.00
CA GLY A 198 -14.00 -2.85 -8.37
C GLY A 198 -14.87 -1.69 -8.84
N VAL A 199 -16.16 -1.84 -8.60
CA VAL A 199 -17.14 -0.76 -8.72
C VAL A 199 -17.26 -0.06 -7.38
N LEU A 200 -17.28 1.28 -7.39
CA LEU A 200 -17.51 2.05 -6.17
C LEU A 200 -18.95 1.80 -5.69
N ARG A 201 -19.09 1.21 -4.51
CA ARG A 201 -20.36 1.04 -3.82
C ARG A 201 -20.39 1.95 -2.58
N VAL A 202 -21.53 2.59 -2.37
CA VAL A 202 -21.84 3.37 -1.15
C VAL A 202 -23.04 2.70 -0.49
N MET A 203 -22.99 2.46 0.82
CA MET A 203 -24.03 1.80 1.62
C MET A 203 -24.31 2.60 2.88
#